data_75fc1303cd0022f4106fc4ecd8962037
#
_entry.id   75fc1303cd0022f4106fc4ecd8962037
#
_cell.length_a   1.000
_cell.length_b   1.000
_cell.length_c   1.000
_cell.angle_alpha   90.00
_cell.angle_beta   90.00
_cell.angle_gamma   90.00
#
_symmetry.space_group_name_H-M   'P 1'
#
loop_
_entity.id
_entity.type
_entity.pdbx_description
1 polymer ?
#
loop_
_entity_poly.entity_id
_entity_poly.type
_entity_poly.pdbx_seq_one_letter_code
_entity_poly.pdbx_strand_id
1 'polypeptide(L)'
;SGGLDQSGKGENCPVSIETMYRLLYSIVKPVFSLFHPVRAIGRENIPEGALVLCANHTSLTDPLFVCFAAKMRYQIRPMAKIELSRVPLIGWLLGKAGVIYVDRGHADVKAVKSALACLKGEGKLLIFPEGTRVHEGEDVAAKGGAALFATRTGSPILPIYVTRKKPWFRPTTVVFGQPFHPQIAGRKATAEELDQITHTVMDQIHHLGEGVE
;
A
#
# COMPACT_ATOMS: atom_id res chain seq x y z
N SER A 1 13.99 38.82 44.21
CA SER A 1 12.60 38.59 43.78
C SER A 1 12.50 38.85 42.29
N GLY A 2 12.46 37.82 41.53
CA GLY A 2 12.30 37.87 40.09
C GLY A 2 11.54 36.62 39.67
N GLY A 3 10.23 36.75 39.53
CA GLY A 3 9.36 35.70 39.06
C GLY A 3 9.62 35.43 37.57
N LEU A 4 9.93 34.19 37.24
CA LEU A 4 9.95 33.69 35.87
C LEU A 4 8.53 33.22 35.54
N ASP A 5 7.84 34.01 34.77
CA ASP A 5 6.64 33.61 34.03
C ASP A 5 7.03 32.66 32.93
N GLN A 6 6.78 31.37 33.10
CA GLN A 6 6.85 30.37 32.08
C GLN A 6 5.45 30.10 31.54
N SER A 7 4.93 31.01 30.74
CA SER A 7 3.80 30.74 29.85
C SER A 7 4.22 29.77 28.78
N GLY A 8 4.12 28.48 29.08
CA GLY A 8 4.29 27.39 28.10
C GLY A 8 3.25 27.55 27.01
N LYS A 9 3.66 28.12 25.87
CA LYS A 9 2.92 27.99 24.60
C LYS A 9 2.81 26.49 24.29
N GLY A 10 1.56 26.00 24.34
CA GLY A 10 1.26 24.64 23.89
C GLY A 10 1.76 24.46 22.46
N GLU A 11 2.88 23.76 22.33
CA GLU A 11 3.35 23.27 21.04
C GLU A 11 2.26 22.34 20.50
N ASN A 12 1.60 22.75 19.41
CA ASN A 12 0.72 21.91 18.62
C ASN A 12 1.56 20.74 18.12
N CYS A 13 1.58 19.64 18.88
CA CYS A 13 2.23 18.41 18.47
C CYS A 13 1.61 17.97 17.12
N PRO A 14 2.38 17.89 16.03
CA PRO A 14 1.82 17.55 14.74
C PRO A 14 1.16 16.18 14.84
N VAL A 15 -0.10 16.08 14.41
CA VAL A 15 -0.87 14.82 14.42
C VAL A 15 -0.04 13.72 13.78
N SER A 16 0.20 12.64 14.52
CA SER A 16 1.02 11.54 14.03
C SER A 16 0.38 10.85 12.82
N ILE A 17 1.18 10.22 11.97
CA ILE A 17 0.68 9.42 10.82
C ILE A 17 -0.36 8.40 11.31
N GLU A 18 -0.07 7.72 12.41
CA GLU A 18 -0.97 6.74 13.02
C GLU A 18 -2.33 7.33 13.39
N THR A 19 -2.32 8.45 14.10
CA THR A 19 -3.55 9.13 14.52
C THR A 19 -4.37 9.56 13.31
N MET A 20 -3.73 10.15 12.30
CA MET A 20 -4.42 10.58 11.09
C MET A 20 -4.97 9.38 10.29
N TYR A 21 -4.18 8.30 10.18
CA TYR A 21 -4.64 7.08 9.52
C TYR A 21 -5.88 6.51 10.22
N ARG A 22 -5.85 6.37 11.55
CA ARG A 22 -6.98 5.88 12.35
C ARG A 22 -8.22 6.76 12.21
N LEU A 23 -8.05 8.08 12.24
CA LEU A 23 -9.13 9.04 12.06
C LEU A 23 -9.79 8.89 10.68
N LEU A 24 -8.99 8.94 9.62
CA LEU A 24 -9.49 8.78 8.25
C LEU A 24 -10.14 7.41 8.03
N TYR A 25 -9.52 6.35 8.54
CA TYR A 25 -10.09 5.01 8.45
C TYR A 25 -11.47 4.93 9.13
N SER A 26 -11.62 5.50 10.33
CA SER A 26 -12.87 5.47 11.11
C SER A 26 -13.99 6.29 10.48
N ILE A 27 -13.66 7.36 9.76
CA ILE A 27 -14.64 8.21 9.07
C ILE A 27 -14.97 7.64 7.69
N VAL A 28 -13.96 7.29 6.89
CA VAL A 28 -14.14 6.92 5.49
C VAL A 28 -14.71 5.52 5.36
N LYS A 29 -14.25 4.56 6.17
CA LYS A 29 -14.67 3.17 6.03
C LYS A 29 -16.17 2.95 6.17
N PRO A 30 -16.90 3.46 7.18
CA PRO A 30 -18.33 3.24 7.31
C PRO A 30 -19.10 3.83 6.11
N VAL A 31 -18.75 5.04 5.69
CA VAL A 31 -19.37 5.68 4.52
C VAL A 31 -19.09 4.90 3.25
N PHE A 32 -17.82 4.54 3.02
CA PHE A 32 -17.42 3.76 1.85
C PHE A 32 -18.09 2.38 1.82
N SER A 33 -18.13 1.68 2.97
CA SER A 33 -18.69 0.33 3.08
C SER A 33 -20.21 0.28 2.92
N LEU A 34 -20.91 1.40 3.09
CA LEU A 34 -22.34 1.50 2.82
C LEU A 34 -22.63 1.33 1.31
N PHE A 35 -21.77 1.90 0.48
CA PHE A 35 -21.92 1.85 -0.99
C PHE A 35 -21.09 0.71 -1.62
N HIS A 36 -19.97 0.37 -1.02
CA HIS A 36 -19.03 -0.64 -1.49
C HIS A 36 -18.63 -1.59 -0.35
N PRO A 37 -19.48 -2.55 -0.01
CA PRO A 37 -19.13 -3.56 0.99
C PRO A 37 -17.85 -4.31 0.61
N VAL A 38 -17.05 -4.71 1.61
CA VAL A 38 -15.76 -5.38 1.40
C VAL A 38 -15.81 -6.77 2.00
N ARG A 39 -15.53 -7.79 1.18
CA ARG A 39 -15.31 -9.16 1.60
C ARG A 39 -13.83 -9.47 1.58
N ALA A 40 -13.26 -9.94 2.68
CA ALA A 40 -11.86 -10.33 2.77
C ALA A 40 -11.74 -11.85 2.92
N ILE A 41 -10.83 -12.45 2.14
CA ILE A 41 -10.46 -13.86 2.18
C ILE A 41 -8.95 -13.92 2.45
N GLY A 42 -8.49 -14.84 3.32
CA GLY A 42 -7.08 -15.01 3.64
C GLY A 42 -6.45 -13.87 4.46
N ARG A 43 -7.26 -13.07 5.17
CA ARG A 43 -6.76 -11.96 6.00
C ARG A 43 -5.80 -12.42 7.09
N GLU A 44 -5.93 -13.63 7.57
CA GLU A 44 -5.07 -14.28 8.54
C GLU A 44 -3.62 -14.46 8.03
N ASN A 45 -3.42 -14.44 6.72
CA ASN A 45 -2.11 -14.54 6.08
C ASN A 45 -1.25 -13.26 6.23
N ILE A 46 -1.83 -12.14 6.71
CA ILE A 46 -1.08 -10.91 6.90
C ILE A 46 -0.19 -11.05 8.14
N PRO A 47 1.15 -11.16 7.99
CA PRO A 47 2.08 -11.30 9.12
C PRO A 47 2.22 -9.98 9.90
N GLU A 48 2.69 -10.07 11.12
CA GLU A 48 3.19 -8.90 11.85
C GLU A 48 4.54 -8.43 11.26
N GLY A 49 4.98 -7.22 11.61
CA GLY A 49 6.23 -6.64 11.12
C GLY A 49 6.18 -6.11 9.70
N ALA A 50 7.34 -5.94 9.08
CA ALA A 50 7.51 -5.38 7.76
C ALA A 50 6.87 -6.26 6.68
N LEU A 51 6.16 -5.63 5.71
CA LEU A 51 5.49 -6.37 4.65
C LEU A 51 5.35 -5.51 3.38
N VAL A 52 5.64 -6.08 2.23
CA VAL A 52 5.32 -5.51 0.92
C VAL A 52 4.03 -6.19 0.42
N LEU A 53 2.93 -5.43 0.39
CA LEU A 53 1.67 -5.87 -0.18
C LEU A 53 1.64 -5.53 -1.67
N CYS A 54 1.39 -6.51 -2.51
CA CYS A 54 1.31 -6.35 -3.96
C CYS A 54 -0.09 -6.70 -4.45
N ALA A 55 -0.77 -5.75 -5.08
CA ALA A 55 -2.14 -5.95 -5.56
C ALA A 55 -2.27 -5.59 -7.05
N ASN A 56 -3.24 -6.22 -7.76
CA ASN A 56 -3.68 -5.75 -9.06
C ASN A 56 -4.35 -4.37 -8.97
N HIS A 57 -4.31 -3.60 -10.07
CA HIS A 57 -4.80 -2.22 -10.05
C HIS A 57 -5.73 -1.91 -11.22
N THR A 58 -7.02 -1.88 -10.96
CA THR A 58 -8.07 -1.62 -11.95
C THR A 58 -8.88 -0.36 -11.67
N SER A 59 -8.83 0.16 -10.41
CA SER A 59 -9.61 1.32 -9.99
C SER A 59 -8.81 2.21 -9.02
N LEU A 60 -9.11 3.51 -9.00
CA LEU A 60 -8.60 4.45 -7.99
C LEU A 60 -8.96 4.06 -6.55
N THR A 61 -10.00 3.26 -6.38
CA THR A 61 -10.50 2.82 -5.07
C THR A 61 -9.81 1.55 -4.56
N ASP A 62 -8.99 0.86 -5.37
CA ASP A 62 -8.32 -0.37 -4.95
C ASP A 62 -7.51 -0.23 -3.67
N PRO A 63 -6.74 0.85 -3.44
CA PRO A 63 -6.03 1.04 -2.18
C PRO A 63 -6.97 1.06 -0.97
N LEU A 64 -8.17 1.65 -1.11
CA LEU A 64 -9.17 1.68 -0.02
C LEU A 64 -9.73 0.28 0.25
N PHE A 65 -10.03 -0.49 -0.79
CA PHE A 65 -10.48 -1.88 -0.63
C PHE A 65 -9.45 -2.71 0.11
N VAL A 66 -8.17 -2.61 -0.25
CA VAL A 66 -7.08 -3.34 0.45
C VAL A 66 -6.96 -2.89 1.90
N CYS A 67 -6.92 -1.57 2.17
CA CYS A 67 -6.81 -1.04 3.53
C CYS A 67 -7.99 -1.48 4.41
N PHE A 68 -9.23 -1.42 3.88
CA PHE A 68 -10.43 -1.78 4.65
C PHE A 68 -10.60 -3.29 4.83
N ALA A 69 -10.15 -4.09 3.86
CA ALA A 69 -10.10 -5.54 3.97
C ALA A 69 -9.08 -6.00 5.02
N ALA A 70 -7.91 -5.36 5.11
CA ALA A 70 -6.82 -5.76 6.00
C ALA A 70 -7.08 -5.50 7.48
N LYS A 71 -7.77 -4.49 7.87
CA LYS A 71 -8.03 -3.94 9.22
C LYS A 71 -7.16 -2.72 9.55
N MET A 72 -7.72 -1.84 10.36
CA MET A 72 -7.11 -0.57 10.77
C MET A 72 -5.73 -0.73 11.45
N ARG A 73 -5.53 -1.80 12.24
CA ARG A 73 -4.30 -2.01 13.02
C ARG A 73 -3.04 -2.10 12.16
N TYR A 74 -3.16 -2.52 10.90
CA TYR A 74 -2.00 -2.71 10.03
C TYR A 74 -1.42 -1.43 9.44
N GLN A 75 -2.17 -0.32 9.44
CA GLN A 75 -1.70 1.00 8.99
C GLN A 75 -0.96 0.95 7.64
N ILE A 76 -1.62 0.37 6.64
CA ILE A 76 -1.03 0.19 5.31
C ILE A 76 -0.73 1.54 4.68
N ARG A 77 0.48 1.69 4.12
CA ARG A 77 0.94 2.88 3.40
C ARG A 77 0.97 2.62 1.89
N PRO A 78 -0.02 3.08 1.14
CA PRO A 78 -0.01 2.96 -0.31
C PRO A 78 1.03 3.87 -0.95
N MET A 79 1.65 3.38 -2.04
CA MET A 79 2.39 4.24 -2.97
C MET A 79 1.42 4.78 -4.03
N ALA A 80 1.43 6.09 -4.24
CA ALA A 80 0.53 6.78 -5.16
C ALA A 80 1.29 7.73 -6.08
N LYS A 81 0.70 8.08 -7.24
CA LYS A 81 1.27 9.09 -8.14
C LYS A 81 1.34 10.46 -7.47
N ILE A 82 2.42 11.21 -7.74
CA ILE A 82 2.65 12.56 -7.20
C ILE A 82 1.50 13.53 -7.53
N GLU A 83 0.82 13.35 -8.67
CA GLU A 83 -0.30 14.20 -9.07
C GLU A 83 -1.45 14.15 -8.07
N LEU A 84 -1.63 13.03 -7.36
CA LEU A 84 -2.65 12.91 -6.32
C LEU A 84 -2.37 13.85 -5.13
N SER A 85 -1.11 14.18 -4.86
CA SER A 85 -0.74 15.13 -3.81
C SER A 85 -1.20 16.57 -4.11
N ARG A 86 -1.42 16.87 -5.39
CA ARG A 86 -1.84 18.20 -5.86
C ARG A 86 -3.36 18.41 -5.77
N VAL A 87 -4.14 17.35 -5.49
CA VAL A 87 -5.58 17.49 -5.28
C VAL A 87 -5.80 18.17 -3.93
N PRO A 88 -6.43 19.36 -3.91
CA PRO A 88 -6.64 20.11 -2.67
C PRO A 88 -7.34 19.26 -1.60
N LEU A 89 -7.00 19.44 -0.34
CA LEU A 89 -7.49 18.72 0.83
C LEU A 89 -7.20 17.21 0.79
N ILE A 90 -7.56 16.49 -0.28
CA ILE A 90 -7.37 15.03 -0.41
C ILE A 90 -5.88 14.69 -0.38
N GLY A 91 -5.06 15.35 -1.20
CA GLY A 91 -3.62 15.11 -1.23
C GLY A 91 -2.97 15.38 0.13
N TRP A 92 -3.35 16.46 0.80
CA TRP A 92 -2.85 16.77 2.14
C TRP A 92 -3.26 15.70 3.17
N LEU A 93 -4.54 15.30 3.20
CA LEU A 93 -5.06 14.28 4.13
C LEU A 93 -4.37 12.92 3.92
N LEU A 94 -4.26 12.48 2.67
CA LEU A 94 -3.61 11.20 2.34
C LEU A 94 -2.12 11.21 2.70
N GLY A 95 -1.42 12.33 2.46
CA GLY A 95 -0.03 12.49 2.88
C GLY A 95 0.13 12.40 4.40
N LYS A 96 -0.76 13.04 5.16
CA LYS A 96 -0.80 12.94 6.63
C LYS A 96 -1.14 11.53 7.13
N ALA A 97 -1.92 10.76 6.37
CA ALA A 97 -2.21 9.35 6.64
C ALA A 97 -1.07 8.38 6.25
N GLY A 98 0.02 8.89 5.69
CA GLY A 98 1.20 8.10 5.37
C GLY A 98 1.28 7.56 3.95
N VAL A 99 0.45 8.05 3.02
CA VAL A 99 0.60 7.75 1.59
C VAL A 99 1.95 8.27 1.10
N ILE A 100 2.68 7.42 0.37
CA ILE A 100 3.99 7.76 -0.21
C ILE A 100 3.78 8.15 -1.66
N TYR A 101 3.97 9.43 -1.95
CA TYR A 101 3.86 9.93 -3.33
C TYR A 101 5.11 9.67 -4.13
N VAL A 102 4.94 9.26 -5.38
CA VAL A 102 6.01 8.89 -6.31
C VAL A 102 5.88 9.67 -7.61
N ASP A 103 6.96 10.34 -8.01
CA ASP A 103 7.12 10.86 -9.36
C ASP A 103 7.62 9.72 -10.27
N ARG A 104 6.75 9.25 -11.17
CA ARG A 104 7.07 8.13 -12.07
C ARG A 104 7.88 8.54 -13.31
N GLY A 105 8.01 9.82 -13.56
CA GLY A 105 8.79 10.37 -14.69
C GLY A 105 10.28 10.38 -14.43
N HIS A 106 10.71 10.32 -13.18
CA HIS A 106 12.11 10.47 -12.77
C HIS A 106 12.46 9.48 -11.65
N ALA A 107 13.77 9.33 -11.39
CA ALA A 107 14.25 8.55 -10.25
C ALA A 107 13.93 9.28 -8.93
N ASP A 108 12.79 8.96 -8.33
CA ASP A 108 12.33 9.60 -7.08
C ASP A 108 13.02 8.99 -5.85
N VAL A 109 14.22 9.52 -5.55
CA VAL A 109 15.02 9.12 -4.39
C VAL A 109 14.27 9.32 -3.07
N LYS A 110 13.40 10.35 -2.97
CA LYS A 110 12.62 10.64 -1.77
C LYS A 110 11.56 9.56 -1.53
N ALA A 111 10.83 9.18 -2.56
CA ALA A 111 9.85 8.09 -2.47
C ALA A 111 10.51 6.77 -2.11
N VAL A 112 11.67 6.44 -2.73
CA VAL A 112 12.44 5.24 -2.41
C VAL A 112 12.90 5.24 -0.94
N LYS A 113 13.46 6.35 -0.45
CA LYS A 113 13.86 6.48 0.97
C LYS A 113 12.67 6.31 1.91
N SER A 114 11.51 6.90 1.59
CA SER A 114 10.29 6.79 2.40
C SER A 114 9.75 5.36 2.44
N ALA A 115 9.76 4.64 1.32
CA ALA A 115 9.36 3.24 1.25
C ALA A 115 10.28 2.34 2.07
N LEU A 116 11.61 2.51 1.93
CA LEU A 116 12.59 1.76 2.73
C LEU A 116 12.48 2.08 4.22
N ALA A 117 12.25 3.35 4.59
CA ALA A 117 12.05 3.74 5.98
C ALA A 117 10.76 3.14 6.56
N CYS A 118 9.69 3.06 5.78
CA CYS A 118 8.45 2.39 6.17
C CYS A 118 8.72 0.92 6.54
N LEU A 119 9.38 0.18 5.66
CA LEU A 119 9.66 -1.25 5.88
C LEU A 119 10.67 -1.49 7.02
N LYS A 120 11.72 -0.65 7.13
CA LYS A 120 12.67 -0.73 8.26
C LYS A 120 12.02 -0.45 9.61
N GLY A 121 10.95 0.34 9.64
CA GLY A 121 10.12 0.59 10.81
C GLY A 121 8.99 -0.43 10.98
N GLU A 122 9.12 -1.63 10.42
CA GLU A 122 8.12 -2.71 10.48
C GLU A 122 6.75 -2.36 9.90
N GLY A 123 6.71 -1.33 9.04
CA GLY A 123 5.50 -0.88 8.38
C GLY A 123 5.07 -1.77 7.22
N LYS A 124 3.86 -1.56 6.74
CA LYS A 124 3.26 -2.28 5.62
C LYS A 124 3.13 -1.35 4.42
N LEU A 125 3.83 -1.69 3.34
CA LEU A 125 3.90 -0.91 2.11
C LEU A 125 3.02 -1.54 1.04
N LEU A 126 2.03 -0.81 0.51
CA LEU A 126 1.19 -1.29 -0.58
C LEU A 126 1.68 -0.73 -1.92
N ILE A 127 1.95 -1.63 -2.84
CA ILE A 127 2.42 -1.34 -4.19
C ILE A 127 1.49 -2.03 -5.20
N PHE A 128 1.27 -1.35 -6.32
CA PHE A 128 0.64 -1.92 -7.50
C PHE A 128 1.74 -2.17 -8.53
N PRO A 129 2.19 -3.42 -8.72
CA PRO A 129 3.36 -3.74 -9.54
C PRO A 129 3.21 -3.28 -11.00
N GLU A 130 1.99 -3.33 -11.54
CA GLU A 130 1.64 -2.86 -12.88
C GLU A 130 2.02 -1.38 -13.11
N GLY A 131 2.18 -0.62 -12.03
CA GLY A 131 2.59 0.77 -12.05
C GLY A 131 1.55 1.75 -12.61
N THR A 132 0.51 1.28 -13.27
CA THR A 132 -0.64 2.03 -13.76
C THR A 132 -1.89 1.18 -13.59
N ARG A 133 -3.07 1.77 -13.81
CA ARG A 133 -4.32 0.99 -13.83
C ARG A 133 -4.39 0.22 -15.15
N VAL A 134 -4.70 -1.06 -15.05
CA VAL A 134 -4.87 -1.95 -16.19
C VAL A 134 -6.35 -2.10 -16.48
N HIS A 135 -6.74 -1.89 -17.72
CA HIS A 135 -8.08 -2.16 -18.21
C HIS A 135 -8.15 -3.58 -18.78
N GLU A 136 -9.36 -4.11 -18.88
CA GLU A 136 -9.58 -5.46 -19.38
C GLU A 136 -9.00 -5.63 -20.81
N GLY A 137 -8.08 -6.60 -20.98
CA GLY A 137 -7.38 -6.85 -22.25
C GLY A 137 -6.07 -6.08 -22.45
N GLU A 138 -5.62 -5.27 -21.50
CA GLU A 138 -4.31 -4.60 -21.56
C GLU A 138 -3.23 -5.41 -20.85
N ASP A 139 -2.12 -5.65 -21.53
CA ASP A 139 -0.92 -6.27 -20.96
C ASP A 139 0.09 -5.17 -20.63
N VAL A 140 0.32 -4.92 -19.34
CA VAL A 140 1.22 -3.86 -18.87
C VAL A 140 2.40 -4.49 -18.15
N ALA A 141 3.61 -4.21 -18.61
CA ALA A 141 4.84 -4.65 -17.97
C ALA A 141 4.90 -4.20 -16.51
N ALA A 142 5.01 -5.14 -15.59
CA ALA A 142 5.12 -4.88 -14.17
C ALA A 142 6.47 -4.22 -13.83
N LYS A 143 6.45 -3.28 -12.89
CA LYS A 143 7.66 -2.55 -12.48
C LYS A 143 8.28 -3.20 -11.23
N GLY A 144 9.57 -3.49 -11.27
CA GLY A 144 10.32 -4.19 -10.22
C GLY A 144 10.46 -3.50 -8.85
N GLY A 145 9.69 -2.42 -8.59
CA GLY A 145 9.77 -1.67 -7.33
C GLY A 145 9.47 -2.52 -6.08
N ALA A 146 8.46 -3.38 -6.14
CA ALA A 146 8.09 -4.26 -5.04
C ALA A 146 9.22 -5.26 -4.72
N ALA A 147 9.77 -5.92 -5.74
CA ALA A 147 10.89 -6.83 -5.61
C ALA A 147 12.14 -6.13 -5.03
N LEU A 148 12.43 -4.91 -5.51
CA LEU A 148 13.53 -4.10 -5.03
C LEU A 148 13.41 -3.77 -3.53
N PHE A 149 12.24 -3.34 -3.08
CA PHE A 149 12.05 -3.00 -1.66
C PHE A 149 12.09 -4.22 -0.78
N ALA A 150 11.44 -5.32 -1.18
CA ALA A 150 11.44 -6.57 -0.44
C ALA A 150 12.86 -7.14 -0.28
N THR A 151 13.63 -7.23 -1.36
CA THR A 151 15.00 -7.77 -1.32
C THR A 151 15.97 -6.88 -0.55
N ARG A 152 15.81 -5.55 -0.60
CA ARG A 152 16.66 -4.61 0.16
C ARG A 152 16.40 -4.59 1.66
N THR A 153 15.21 -4.96 2.08
CA THR A 153 14.81 -4.93 3.50
C THR A 153 14.66 -6.31 4.12
N GLY A 154 14.72 -7.38 3.31
CA GLY A 154 14.43 -8.74 3.75
C GLY A 154 12.94 -8.95 4.08
N SER A 155 12.08 -8.04 3.66
CA SER A 155 10.65 -8.12 3.95
C SER A 155 9.95 -9.14 3.06
N PRO A 156 8.97 -9.90 3.57
CA PRO A 156 8.15 -10.76 2.73
C PRO A 156 7.27 -9.95 1.78
N ILE A 157 6.85 -10.58 0.71
CA ILE A 157 5.84 -10.07 -0.24
C ILE A 157 4.54 -10.84 -0.02
N LEU A 158 3.43 -10.13 0.04
CA LEU A 158 2.08 -10.69 0.10
C LEU A 158 1.32 -10.33 -1.17
N PRO A 159 1.02 -11.29 -2.07
CA PRO A 159 0.17 -11.05 -3.23
C PRO A 159 -1.28 -10.87 -2.80
N ILE A 160 -1.97 -9.93 -3.42
CA ILE A 160 -3.37 -9.60 -3.14
C ILE A 160 -4.13 -9.48 -4.44
N TYR A 161 -5.32 -10.05 -4.49
CA TYR A 161 -6.22 -9.84 -5.61
C TYR A 161 -7.46 -9.04 -5.16
N VAL A 162 -7.80 -8.00 -5.91
CA VAL A 162 -9.03 -7.24 -5.76
C VAL A 162 -9.90 -7.49 -6.98
N THR A 163 -11.12 -8.01 -6.80
CA THR A 163 -12.02 -8.29 -7.94
C THR A 163 -12.18 -7.06 -8.83
N ARG A 164 -12.14 -7.25 -10.15
CA ARG A 164 -12.13 -6.16 -11.13
C ARG A 164 -13.44 -5.40 -11.13
N LYS A 165 -14.58 -6.12 -11.06
CA LYS A 165 -15.92 -5.53 -10.94
C LYS A 165 -16.14 -5.04 -9.52
N LYS A 166 -16.55 -3.78 -9.38
CA LYS A 166 -16.82 -3.13 -8.09
C LYS A 166 -18.26 -2.59 -8.10
N PRO A 167 -19.25 -3.50 -8.06
CA PRO A 167 -20.65 -3.10 -8.13
C PRO A 167 -21.07 -2.31 -6.89
N TRP A 168 -21.99 -1.37 -7.07
CA TRP A 168 -22.61 -0.65 -5.98
C TRP A 168 -23.46 -1.59 -5.13
N PHE A 169 -23.40 -1.42 -3.82
CA PHE A 169 -24.17 -2.18 -2.83
C PHE A 169 -23.95 -3.70 -2.84
N ARG A 170 -22.92 -4.18 -3.53
CA ARG A 170 -22.50 -5.58 -3.52
C ARG A 170 -21.05 -5.70 -3.08
N PRO A 171 -20.68 -6.83 -2.43
CA PRO A 171 -19.32 -6.99 -1.94
C PRO A 171 -18.28 -7.01 -3.07
N THR A 172 -17.23 -6.21 -2.92
CA THR A 172 -15.97 -6.38 -3.64
C THR A 172 -15.09 -7.32 -2.82
N THR A 173 -14.59 -8.37 -3.43
CA THR A 173 -13.74 -9.36 -2.74
C THR A 173 -12.28 -8.96 -2.84
N VAL A 174 -11.59 -9.02 -1.70
CA VAL A 174 -10.13 -8.87 -1.59
C VAL A 174 -9.56 -10.18 -1.05
N VAL A 175 -8.71 -10.81 -1.84
CA VAL A 175 -8.07 -12.09 -1.49
C VAL A 175 -6.61 -11.83 -1.13
N PHE A 176 -6.22 -12.21 0.07
CA PHE A 176 -4.84 -12.17 0.55
C PHE A 176 -4.21 -13.54 0.35
N GLY A 177 -3.18 -13.63 -0.50
CA GLY A 177 -2.43 -14.86 -0.75
C GLY A 177 -1.53 -15.26 0.42
N GLN A 178 -0.58 -16.14 0.15
CA GLN A 178 0.44 -16.51 1.14
C GLN A 178 1.65 -15.57 1.04
N PRO A 179 2.18 -15.06 2.16
CA PRO A 179 3.40 -14.28 2.14
C PRO A 179 4.60 -15.18 1.82
N PHE A 180 5.55 -14.64 1.05
CA PHE A 180 6.80 -15.33 0.75
C PHE A 180 7.99 -14.39 0.79
N HIS A 181 9.16 -14.91 1.13
CA HIS A 181 10.41 -14.17 1.07
C HIS A 181 11.06 -14.40 -0.30
N PRO A 182 11.31 -13.32 -1.08
CA PRO A 182 12.02 -13.46 -2.35
C PRO A 182 13.45 -13.95 -2.11
N GLN A 183 13.87 -14.96 -2.87
CA GLN A 183 15.21 -15.52 -2.81
C GLN A 183 16.11 -14.79 -3.81
N ILE A 184 17.33 -14.45 -3.40
CA ILE A 184 18.39 -13.88 -4.23
C ILE A 184 19.71 -14.59 -3.95
N ALA A 185 20.56 -14.74 -4.98
CA ALA A 185 21.81 -15.45 -4.84
C ALA A 185 22.90 -14.67 -4.07
N GLY A 186 22.90 -13.34 -4.18
CA GLY A 186 23.89 -12.47 -3.61
C GLY A 186 23.37 -11.53 -2.52
N ARG A 187 24.18 -10.56 -2.14
CA ARG A 187 23.78 -9.50 -1.18
C ARG A 187 22.83 -8.46 -1.79
N LYS A 188 22.80 -8.36 -3.11
CA LYS A 188 21.90 -7.46 -3.87
C LYS A 188 21.31 -8.26 -5.00
N ALA A 189 20.02 -8.07 -5.24
CA ALA A 189 19.35 -8.68 -6.39
C ALA A 189 19.88 -8.11 -7.70
N THR A 190 20.06 -8.98 -8.69
CA THR A 190 20.32 -8.58 -10.07
C THR A 190 19.04 -8.09 -10.75
N ALA A 191 19.16 -7.49 -11.94
CA ALA A 191 17.99 -7.05 -12.69
C ALA A 191 17.09 -8.25 -13.08
N GLU A 192 17.71 -9.36 -13.46
CA GLU A 192 17.02 -10.60 -13.82
C GLU A 192 16.27 -11.21 -12.63
N GLU A 193 16.90 -11.21 -11.44
CA GLU A 193 16.24 -11.69 -10.22
C GLU A 193 15.05 -10.82 -9.82
N LEU A 194 15.17 -9.48 -9.94
CA LEU A 194 14.06 -8.56 -9.68
C LEU A 194 12.90 -8.78 -10.66
N ASP A 195 13.20 -9.04 -11.92
CA ASP A 195 12.20 -9.33 -12.94
C ASP A 195 11.49 -10.67 -12.65
N GLN A 196 12.24 -11.74 -12.35
CA GLN A 196 11.69 -13.04 -11.97
C GLN A 196 10.78 -12.96 -10.74
N ILE A 197 11.21 -12.23 -9.69
CA ILE A 197 10.38 -12.00 -8.49
C ILE A 197 9.10 -11.27 -8.87
N THR A 198 9.19 -10.27 -9.74
CA THR A 198 8.04 -9.48 -10.18
C THR A 198 7.06 -10.36 -10.97
N HIS A 199 7.53 -11.20 -11.88
CA HIS A 199 6.69 -12.17 -12.59
C HIS A 199 6.01 -13.14 -11.62
N THR A 200 6.76 -13.71 -10.67
CA THR A 200 6.21 -14.61 -9.65
C THR A 200 5.07 -13.93 -8.85
N VAL A 201 5.25 -12.66 -8.48
CA VAL A 201 4.22 -11.88 -7.79
C VAL A 201 2.97 -11.72 -8.65
N MET A 202 3.14 -11.37 -9.94
CA MET A 202 2.02 -11.18 -10.86
C MET A 202 1.25 -12.46 -11.11
N ASP A 203 1.96 -13.59 -11.32
CA ASP A 203 1.34 -14.90 -11.50
C ASP A 203 0.52 -15.30 -10.27
N GLN A 204 1.06 -15.10 -9.07
CA GLN A 204 0.33 -15.36 -7.83
C GLN A 204 -0.91 -14.47 -7.69
N ILE A 205 -0.82 -13.18 -8.03
CA ILE A 205 -1.98 -12.27 -8.02
C ILE A 205 -3.05 -12.76 -8.99
N HIS A 206 -2.70 -13.15 -10.21
CA HIS A 206 -3.64 -13.66 -11.22
C HIS A 206 -4.31 -14.94 -10.74
N HIS A 207 -3.52 -15.89 -10.22
CA HIS A 207 -4.04 -17.16 -9.70
C HIS A 207 -5.06 -16.96 -8.56
N LEU A 208 -4.84 -15.98 -7.67
CA LEU A 208 -5.82 -15.62 -6.62
C LEU A 208 -7.14 -15.12 -7.21
N GLY A 209 -7.14 -14.59 -8.42
CA GLY A 209 -8.33 -14.08 -9.11
C GLY A 209 -9.21 -15.18 -9.73
N GLU A 210 -8.62 -16.32 -10.14
CA GLU A 210 -9.29 -17.38 -10.89
C GLU A 210 -10.51 -17.98 -10.17
N GLY A 211 -10.54 -17.91 -8.84
CA GLY A 211 -11.63 -18.47 -8.04
C GLY A 211 -12.68 -17.47 -7.55
N VAL A 212 -12.57 -16.17 -7.90
CA VAL A 212 -13.41 -15.12 -7.28
C VAL A 212 -13.97 -14.06 -8.25
N GLU A 213 -13.65 -14.10 -9.54
CA GLU A 213 -14.21 -13.22 -10.58
C GLU A 213 -15.65 -13.55 -10.96
#